data_5902f1aa06a1a3e12db1b7966e578a6e
#
_entry.id   5902f1aa06a1a3e12db1b7966e578a6e
#
_cell.length_a   1.000
_cell.length_b   1.000
_cell.length_c   1.000
_cell.angle_alpha   90.00
_cell.angle_beta   90.00
_cell.angle_gamma   90.00
#
_symmetry.space_group_name_H-M   'P 1'
#
loop_
_entity.id
_entity.type
_entity.pdbx_description
1 polymer ?
#
loop_
_entity_poly.entity_id
_entity_poly.type
_entity_poly.pdbx_seq_one_letter_code
_entity_poly.pdbx_strand_id
1 'polypeptide(L)'
;MYNPFSLQGKTILVTGASSGIGKETAICCTKMGAKVIITARNKERLQETFDMLEGENNLQIISDLTNDKDINKIVSIVGKVDGVVLCAGKGKTLPVLFSNRNEFDDIFNINFFSPIELLRLLVRKKCLNSNSSVVVITSIGGTKKITPGGAIYGSSKSALSSMVQYFAIELAPKKIRVNGICPGMVETPLIYRGTLTQEQYDTDKAQYPLKRYGQPVDIANGVIYLLSDASSWVTGQSLVIDGGITAK
;
A
#
# COMPACT_ATOMS: atom_id res chain seq x y z
N MET A 1 -23.74 -11.14 -14.80
CA MET A 1 -24.27 -10.06 -13.92
C MET A 1 -23.27 -8.91 -13.96
N TYR A 2 -23.71 -7.66 -14.09
CA TYR A 2 -22.83 -6.49 -14.08
C TYR A 2 -22.20 -6.30 -12.69
N ASN A 3 -20.87 -6.34 -12.61
CA ASN A 3 -20.12 -6.09 -11.39
C ASN A 3 -18.90 -5.20 -11.70
N PRO A 4 -18.99 -3.88 -11.53
CA PRO A 4 -17.90 -2.96 -11.84
C PRO A 4 -16.70 -3.09 -10.89
N PHE A 5 -16.85 -3.81 -9.77
CA PHE A 5 -15.77 -4.07 -8.80
C PHE A 5 -14.99 -5.37 -9.12
N SER A 6 -15.42 -6.13 -10.13
CA SER A 6 -14.74 -7.37 -10.52
C SER A 6 -13.30 -7.09 -10.96
N LEU A 7 -12.40 -7.98 -10.54
CA LEU A 7 -11.01 -8.01 -10.99
C LEU A 7 -10.74 -9.24 -11.89
N GLN A 8 -11.82 -9.89 -12.38
CA GLN A 8 -11.72 -11.07 -13.23
C GLN A 8 -10.81 -10.81 -14.45
N GLY A 9 -9.83 -11.68 -14.64
CA GLY A 9 -8.88 -11.60 -15.76
C GLY A 9 -7.77 -10.55 -15.57
N LYS A 10 -7.76 -9.80 -14.46
CA LYS A 10 -6.69 -8.83 -14.15
C LYS A 10 -5.53 -9.51 -13.42
N THR A 11 -4.31 -9.09 -13.71
CA THR A 11 -3.10 -9.46 -12.98
C THR A 11 -2.66 -8.30 -12.10
N ILE A 12 -2.54 -8.52 -10.79
CA ILE A 12 -2.26 -7.48 -9.80
C ILE A 12 -0.96 -7.79 -9.05
N LEU A 13 0.00 -6.85 -9.07
CA LEU A 13 1.20 -6.91 -8.23
C LEU A 13 0.91 -6.26 -6.87
N VAL A 14 1.17 -6.98 -5.77
CA VAL A 14 0.99 -6.47 -4.41
C VAL A 14 2.32 -6.53 -3.65
N THR A 15 2.84 -5.39 -3.21
CA THR A 15 4.04 -5.31 -2.38
C THR A 15 3.70 -5.29 -0.90
N GLY A 16 4.61 -5.80 -0.04
CA GLY A 16 4.35 -5.88 1.40
C GLY A 16 3.27 -6.89 1.78
N ALA A 17 3.07 -7.92 0.96
CA ALA A 17 1.97 -8.86 1.07
C ALA A 17 2.14 -9.93 2.18
N SER A 18 3.21 -9.89 2.99
CA SER A 18 3.43 -10.86 4.07
C SER A 18 2.66 -10.58 5.36
N SER A 19 1.93 -9.46 5.45
CA SER A 19 1.13 -9.12 6.63
C SER A 19 0.20 -7.94 6.39
N GLY A 20 -0.75 -7.74 7.31
CA GLY A 20 -1.60 -6.55 7.41
C GLY A 20 -2.35 -6.21 6.12
N ILE A 21 -2.32 -4.95 5.72
CA ILE A 21 -3.07 -4.43 4.56
C ILE A 21 -2.67 -5.15 3.27
N GLY A 22 -1.36 -5.36 3.03
CA GLY A 22 -0.88 -6.01 1.81
C GLY A 22 -1.32 -7.47 1.70
N LYS A 23 -1.26 -8.23 2.82
CA LYS A 23 -1.78 -9.61 2.89
C LYS A 23 -3.26 -9.66 2.55
N GLU A 24 -4.07 -8.87 3.28
CA GLU A 24 -5.52 -8.84 3.07
C GLU A 24 -5.92 -8.38 1.67
N THR A 25 -5.20 -7.38 1.14
CA THR A 25 -5.40 -6.92 -0.24
C THR A 25 -5.19 -8.03 -1.26
N ALA A 26 -4.10 -8.82 -1.12
CA ALA A 26 -3.82 -9.92 -2.03
C ALA A 26 -4.93 -10.98 -1.99
N ILE A 27 -5.37 -11.37 -0.78
CA ILE A 27 -6.46 -12.34 -0.58
C ILE A 27 -7.76 -11.80 -1.19
N CYS A 28 -8.15 -10.57 -0.90
CA CYS A 28 -9.38 -9.98 -1.43
C CYS A 28 -9.33 -9.82 -2.95
N CYS A 29 -8.18 -9.49 -3.55
CA CYS A 29 -8.02 -9.42 -5.00
C CYS A 29 -8.29 -10.77 -5.67
N THR A 30 -7.80 -11.89 -5.09
CA THR A 30 -8.07 -13.22 -5.64
C THR A 30 -9.55 -13.60 -5.52
N LYS A 31 -10.22 -13.29 -4.41
CA LYS A 31 -11.68 -13.45 -4.23
C LYS A 31 -12.50 -12.66 -5.25
N MET A 32 -11.94 -11.56 -5.76
CA MET A 32 -12.57 -10.77 -6.85
C MET A 32 -12.18 -11.24 -8.25
N GLY A 33 -11.48 -12.38 -8.35
CA GLY A 33 -11.13 -13.06 -9.61
C GLY A 33 -9.81 -12.63 -10.23
N ALA A 34 -8.97 -11.87 -9.51
CA ALA A 34 -7.65 -11.50 -10.01
C ALA A 34 -6.64 -12.65 -9.87
N LYS A 35 -5.70 -12.72 -10.81
CA LYS A 35 -4.40 -13.35 -10.57
C LYS A 35 -3.52 -12.34 -9.80
N VAL A 36 -2.84 -12.79 -8.74
CA VAL A 36 -1.95 -11.91 -7.98
C VAL A 36 -0.50 -12.35 -8.03
N ILE A 37 0.37 -11.36 -8.03
CA ILE A 37 1.82 -11.52 -7.84
C ILE A 37 2.14 -10.83 -6.53
N ILE A 38 2.56 -11.58 -5.51
CA ILE A 38 2.84 -11.05 -4.18
C ILE A 38 4.33 -10.98 -3.92
N THR A 39 4.77 -9.92 -3.22
CA THR A 39 6.18 -9.79 -2.84
C THR A 39 6.36 -9.25 -1.42
N ALA A 40 7.33 -9.81 -0.71
CA ALA A 40 7.82 -9.36 0.59
C ALA A 40 9.18 -9.98 0.90
N ARG A 41 9.81 -9.53 2.00
CA ARG A 41 11.13 -10.03 2.45
C ARG A 41 11.07 -11.33 3.24
N ASN A 42 10.05 -11.47 4.08
CA ASN A 42 9.91 -12.64 4.94
C ASN A 42 9.26 -13.79 4.15
N LYS A 43 10.03 -14.83 3.89
CA LYS A 43 9.66 -15.99 3.08
C LYS A 43 8.49 -16.75 3.70
N GLU A 44 8.57 -17.05 5.00
CA GLU A 44 7.61 -17.89 5.70
C GLU A 44 6.23 -17.22 5.71
N ARG A 45 6.16 -15.97 6.16
CA ARG A 45 4.89 -15.20 6.17
C ARG A 45 4.36 -14.90 4.77
N LEU A 46 5.23 -14.78 3.77
CA LEU A 46 4.78 -14.63 2.39
C LEU A 46 4.16 -15.92 1.88
N GLN A 47 4.74 -17.08 2.23
CA GLN A 47 4.19 -18.39 1.94
C GLN A 47 2.82 -18.59 2.60
N GLU A 48 2.68 -18.25 3.90
CA GLU A 48 1.38 -18.27 4.59
C GLU A 48 0.30 -17.45 3.86
N THR A 49 0.69 -16.30 3.31
CA THR A 49 -0.23 -15.49 2.50
C THR A 49 -0.55 -16.19 1.19
N PHE A 50 0.46 -16.74 0.52
CA PHE A 50 0.32 -17.42 -0.76
C PHE A 50 -0.64 -18.61 -0.68
N ASP A 51 -0.56 -19.39 0.40
CA ASP A 51 -1.42 -20.55 0.66
C ASP A 51 -2.89 -20.18 0.90
N MET A 52 -3.17 -18.89 1.18
CA MET A 52 -4.54 -18.37 1.36
C MET A 52 -5.14 -17.76 0.09
N LEU A 53 -4.38 -17.69 -1.00
CA LEU A 53 -4.85 -17.11 -2.25
C LEU A 53 -5.77 -18.09 -2.99
N GLU A 54 -6.83 -17.56 -3.54
CA GLU A 54 -7.77 -18.32 -4.39
C GLU A 54 -7.34 -18.28 -5.85
N GLY A 55 -7.78 -19.28 -6.63
CA GLY A 55 -7.50 -19.38 -8.07
C GLY A 55 -6.10 -19.91 -8.38
N GLU A 56 -5.84 -20.02 -9.67
CA GLU A 56 -4.60 -20.59 -10.20
C GLU A 56 -3.64 -19.50 -10.71
N ASN A 57 -2.37 -19.91 -10.92
CA ASN A 57 -1.34 -19.06 -11.53
C ASN A 57 -0.92 -17.83 -10.71
N ASN A 58 -1.24 -17.76 -9.40
CA ASN A 58 -0.66 -16.78 -8.51
C ASN A 58 0.86 -16.99 -8.41
N LEU A 59 1.61 -15.93 -8.14
CA LEU A 59 3.07 -15.99 -7.99
C LEU A 59 3.51 -15.31 -6.69
N GLN A 60 4.60 -15.81 -6.11
CA GLN A 60 5.28 -15.12 -5.01
C GLN A 60 6.74 -14.84 -5.38
N ILE A 61 7.22 -13.66 -5.00
CA ILE A 61 8.59 -13.21 -5.25
C ILE A 61 9.18 -12.71 -3.92
N ILE A 62 10.11 -13.46 -3.36
CA ILE A 62 10.82 -13.01 -2.17
C ILE A 62 11.81 -11.93 -2.59
N SER A 63 11.66 -10.72 -2.02
CA SER A 63 12.44 -9.55 -2.43
C SER A 63 12.47 -8.49 -1.33
N ASP A 64 13.61 -7.85 -1.16
CA ASP A 64 13.77 -6.64 -0.36
C ASP A 64 13.73 -5.42 -1.28
N LEU A 65 12.70 -4.60 -1.17
CA LEU A 65 12.53 -3.40 -2.00
C LEU A 65 13.56 -2.31 -1.74
N THR A 66 14.36 -2.42 -0.67
CA THR A 66 15.48 -1.51 -0.43
C THR A 66 16.74 -1.91 -1.20
N ASN A 67 16.68 -3.02 -1.95
CA ASN A 67 17.76 -3.53 -2.77
C ASN A 67 17.42 -3.43 -4.27
N ASP A 68 18.19 -2.67 -5.01
CA ASP A 68 17.97 -2.47 -6.45
C ASP A 68 18.00 -3.77 -7.27
N LYS A 69 18.81 -4.76 -6.87
CA LYS A 69 18.84 -6.07 -7.56
C LYS A 69 17.49 -6.79 -7.39
N ASP A 70 16.89 -6.69 -6.22
CA ASP A 70 15.62 -7.33 -5.94
C ASP A 70 14.46 -6.60 -6.66
N ILE A 71 14.50 -5.27 -6.73
CA ILE A 71 13.53 -4.50 -7.54
C ILE A 71 13.65 -4.92 -9.02
N ASN A 72 14.86 -5.00 -9.57
CA ASN A 72 15.07 -5.45 -10.94
C ASN A 72 14.61 -6.90 -11.17
N LYS A 73 14.79 -7.80 -10.19
CA LYS A 73 14.27 -9.17 -10.21
C LYS A 73 12.74 -9.16 -10.32
N ILE A 74 12.03 -8.37 -9.49
CA ILE A 74 10.57 -8.24 -9.59
C ILE A 74 10.19 -7.84 -11.00
N VAL A 75 10.75 -6.76 -11.51
CA VAL A 75 10.42 -6.20 -12.84
C VAL A 75 10.68 -7.20 -13.97
N SER A 76 11.69 -8.07 -13.85
CA SER A 76 11.98 -9.12 -14.85
C SER A 76 10.98 -10.29 -14.85
N ILE A 77 10.33 -10.53 -13.69
CA ILE A 77 9.44 -11.70 -13.50
C ILE A 77 7.96 -11.34 -13.73
N VAL A 78 7.53 -10.14 -13.34
CA VAL A 78 6.09 -9.78 -13.30
C VAL A 78 5.41 -9.78 -14.67
N GLY A 79 6.15 -9.60 -15.77
CA GLY A 79 5.56 -9.49 -17.09
C GLY A 79 4.63 -8.30 -17.22
N LYS A 80 3.41 -8.52 -17.74
CA LYS A 80 2.37 -7.49 -17.86
C LYS A 80 1.39 -7.57 -16.71
N VAL A 81 1.05 -6.41 -16.12
CA VAL A 81 0.09 -6.29 -15.02
C VAL A 81 -0.96 -5.22 -15.30
N ASP A 82 -2.15 -5.44 -14.76
CA ASP A 82 -3.30 -4.53 -14.86
C ASP A 82 -3.45 -3.67 -13.61
N GLY A 83 -2.75 -4.03 -12.54
CA GLY A 83 -2.74 -3.25 -11.32
C GLY A 83 -1.46 -3.44 -10.50
N VAL A 84 -1.13 -2.41 -9.73
CA VAL A 84 0.00 -2.43 -8.79
C VAL A 84 -0.47 -1.82 -7.47
N VAL A 85 -0.21 -2.53 -6.37
CA VAL A 85 -0.46 -2.04 -5.01
C VAL A 85 0.87 -1.84 -4.29
N LEU A 86 1.25 -0.59 -4.09
CA LEU A 86 2.45 -0.19 -3.39
C LEU A 86 2.13 -0.07 -1.89
N CYS A 87 2.22 -1.20 -1.17
CA CYS A 87 1.83 -1.31 0.24
C CYS A 87 3.01 -1.55 1.19
N ALA A 88 4.17 -1.94 0.68
CA ALA A 88 5.35 -2.13 1.53
C ALA A 88 5.72 -0.85 2.27
N GLY A 89 6.02 -0.98 3.56
CA GLY A 89 6.41 0.15 4.38
C GLY A 89 6.78 -0.24 5.80
N LYS A 90 7.38 0.71 6.52
CA LYS A 90 7.86 0.55 7.90
C LYS A 90 7.43 1.78 8.72
N GLY A 91 6.95 1.54 9.93
CA GLY A 91 6.66 2.60 10.90
C GLY A 91 7.89 2.95 11.72
N LYS A 92 7.98 4.21 12.14
CA LYS A 92 8.96 4.69 13.13
C LYS A 92 8.30 5.76 13.99
N THR A 93 8.38 5.57 15.30
CA THR A 93 8.01 6.57 16.29
C THR A 93 9.26 6.99 17.03
N LEU A 94 9.71 8.23 16.81
CA LEU A 94 10.90 8.79 17.43
C LEU A 94 10.76 10.31 17.47
N PRO A 95 10.86 10.95 18.67
CA PRO A 95 10.86 12.41 18.75
C PRO A 95 12.00 13.02 17.93
N VAL A 96 11.75 14.16 17.30
CA VAL A 96 12.71 14.82 16.39
C VAL A 96 14.07 15.05 17.01
N LEU A 97 14.11 15.42 18.30
CA LEU A 97 15.37 15.67 19.03
C LEU A 97 16.30 14.44 19.13
N PHE A 98 15.73 13.24 19.01
CA PHE A 98 16.50 11.99 19.05
C PHE A 98 16.70 11.38 17.66
N SER A 99 16.19 12.04 16.61
CA SER A 99 16.31 11.60 15.23
C SER A 99 17.68 11.98 14.67
N ASN A 100 18.21 11.11 13.82
CA ASN A 100 19.42 11.38 13.05
C ASN A 100 19.21 11.03 11.57
N ARG A 101 20.18 11.37 10.73
CA ARG A 101 20.12 11.13 9.29
C ARG A 101 19.85 9.69 8.93
N ASN A 102 20.48 8.72 9.60
CA ASN A 102 20.32 7.30 9.31
C ASN A 102 18.89 6.82 9.56
N GLU A 103 18.22 7.37 10.60
CA GLU A 103 16.81 7.07 10.89
C GLU A 103 15.88 7.56 9.77
N PHE A 104 16.17 8.74 9.21
CA PHE A 104 15.44 9.24 8.04
C PHE A 104 15.70 8.38 6.81
N ASP A 105 16.97 8.08 6.51
CA ASP A 105 17.35 7.31 5.34
C ASP A 105 16.73 5.91 5.35
N ASP A 106 16.71 5.21 6.51
CA ASP A 106 16.09 3.88 6.66
C ASP A 106 14.57 3.91 6.33
N ILE A 107 13.85 4.90 6.84
CA ILE A 107 12.40 5.00 6.63
C ILE A 107 12.07 5.53 5.24
N PHE A 108 12.78 6.56 4.76
CA PHE A 108 12.56 7.09 3.42
C PHE A 108 12.90 6.09 2.33
N ASN A 109 13.92 5.27 2.54
CA ASN A 109 14.30 4.24 1.58
C ASN A 109 13.13 3.30 1.30
N ILE A 110 12.54 2.70 2.34
CA ILE A 110 11.45 1.74 2.15
C ILE A 110 10.09 2.40 1.86
N ASN A 111 9.79 3.56 2.48
CA ASN A 111 8.47 4.18 2.36
C ASN A 111 8.31 5.09 1.15
N PHE A 112 9.41 5.62 0.61
CA PHE A 112 9.39 6.61 -0.47
C PHE A 112 10.20 6.17 -1.68
N PHE A 113 11.53 5.98 -1.55
CA PHE A 113 12.38 5.69 -2.70
C PHE A 113 12.06 4.33 -3.35
N SER A 114 11.89 3.28 -2.56
CA SER A 114 11.63 1.92 -3.07
C SER A 114 10.34 1.82 -3.91
N PRO A 115 9.16 2.29 -3.44
CA PRO A 115 7.95 2.23 -4.25
C PRO A 115 8.03 3.09 -5.52
N ILE A 116 8.71 4.24 -5.46
CA ILE A 116 8.91 5.09 -6.63
C ILE A 116 9.81 4.41 -7.65
N GLU A 117 10.94 3.83 -7.23
CA GLU A 117 11.86 3.14 -8.12
C GLU A 117 11.21 1.92 -8.77
N LEU A 118 10.47 1.12 -7.99
CA LEU A 118 9.71 0.00 -8.55
C LEU A 118 8.72 0.48 -9.62
N LEU A 119 7.90 1.49 -9.32
CA LEU A 119 6.93 2.02 -10.28
C LEU A 119 7.61 2.59 -11.52
N ARG A 120 8.68 3.37 -11.34
CA ARG A 120 9.49 3.93 -12.42
C ARG A 120 10.00 2.85 -13.36
N LEU A 121 10.53 1.76 -12.82
CA LEU A 121 11.03 0.64 -13.61
C LEU A 121 9.93 -0.13 -14.31
N LEU A 122 8.79 -0.39 -13.64
CA LEU A 122 7.63 -1.02 -14.25
C LEU A 122 7.11 -0.22 -15.46
N VAL A 123 7.06 1.11 -15.35
CA VAL A 123 6.67 2.01 -16.45
C VAL A 123 7.71 2.00 -17.56
N ARG A 124 9.01 2.12 -17.23
CA ARG A 124 10.12 2.14 -18.19
C ARG A 124 10.21 0.84 -19.00
N LYS A 125 9.99 -0.29 -18.34
CA LYS A 125 10.01 -1.63 -18.96
C LYS A 125 8.67 -2.01 -19.59
N LYS A 126 7.71 -1.08 -19.61
CA LYS A 126 6.35 -1.27 -20.18
C LYS A 126 5.60 -2.47 -19.56
N CYS A 127 5.80 -2.73 -18.26
CA CYS A 127 5.11 -3.80 -17.55
C CYS A 127 3.64 -3.46 -17.23
N LEU A 128 3.23 -2.21 -17.31
CA LEU A 128 1.83 -1.81 -17.09
C LEU A 128 1.03 -1.88 -18.40
N ASN A 129 -0.11 -2.56 -18.36
CA ASN A 129 -1.06 -2.56 -19.47
C ASN A 129 -1.75 -1.18 -19.62
N SER A 130 -2.29 -0.89 -20.80
CA SER A 130 -3.22 0.24 -20.95
C SER A 130 -4.44 0.00 -20.05
N ASN A 131 -4.99 1.06 -19.48
CA ASN A 131 -6.08 1.07 -18.49
C ASN A 131 -5.72 0.43 -17.12
N SER A 132 -4.44 0.19 -16.84
CA SER A 132 -4.01 -0.31 -15.53
C SER A 132 -4.23 0.73 -14.42
N SER A 133 -4.24 0.26 -13.18
CA SER A 133 -4.41 1.10 -12.00
C SER A 133 -3.30 0.87 -10.97
N VAL A 134 -2.69 1.94 -10.51
CA VAL A 134 -1.70 1.93 -9.42
C VAL A 134 -2.36 2.49 -8.16
N VAL A 135 -2.29 1.72 -7.07
CA VAL A 135 -2.78 2.13 -5.75
C VAL A 135 -1.62 2.21 -4.78
N VAL A 136 -1.45 3.37 -4.17
CA VAL A 136 -0.35 3.66 -3.24
C VAL A 136 -0.91 3.75 -1.81
N ILE A 137 -0.42 2.92 -0.90
CA ILE A 137 -0.80 3.01 0.51
C ILE A 137 0.05 4.07 1.19
N THR A 138 -0.56 5.22 1.41
CA THR A 138 0.01 6.37 2.09
C THR A 138 -0.35 6.36 3.58
N SER A 139 -0.77 7.46 4.19
CA SER A 139 -1.25 7.54 5.57
C SER A 139 -1.94 8.89 5.81
N ILE A 140 -2.86 8.97 6.76
CA ILE A 140 -3.28 10.26 7.31
C ILE A 140 -2.14 10.94 8.07
N GLY A 141 -1.18 10.16 8.62
CA GLY A 141 -0.01 10.68 9.32
C GLY A 141 0.88 11.51 8.41
N GLY A 142 1.19 12.73 8.84
CA GLY A 142 2.00 13.70 8.10
C GLY A 142 1.22 14.56 7.08
N THR A 143 0.01 14.14 6.68
CA THR A 143 -0.85 14.91 5.73
C THR A 143 -2.10 15.49 6.40
N LYS A 144 -2.80 14.70 7.19
CA LYS A 144 -4.07 15.05 7.84
C LYS A 144 -3.99 15.06 9.37
N LYS A 145 -3.12 14.23 9.95
CA LYS A 145 -2.94 14.12 11.40
C LYS A 145 -1.45 14.15 11.73
N ILE A 146 -1.04 15.08 12.59
CA ILE A 146 0.32 15.20 13.11
C ILE A 146 0.33 14.63 14.52
N THR A 147 1.29 13.74 14.81
CA THR A 147 1.46 13.14 16.13
C THR A 147 2.91 13.31 16.61
N PRO A 148 3.17 13.53 17.90
CA PRO A 148 4.52 13.53 18.45
C PRO A 148 5.26 12.24 18.10
N GLY A 149 6.52 12.34 17.75
CA GLY A 149 7.34 11.20 17.32
C GLY A 149 7.06 10.69 15.90
N GLY A 150 6.05 11.23 15.22
CA GLY A 150 5.67 10.79 13.88
C GLY A 150 6.42 11.46 12.73
N ALA A 151 7.39 12.32 13.00
CA ALA A 151 8.02 13.18 11.98
C ALA A 151 8.66 12.39 10.83
N ILE A 152 9.45 11.36 11.13
CA ILE A 152 10.17 10.58 10.11
C ILE A 152 9.17 9.82 9.22
N TYR A 153 8.27 9.07 9.86
CA TYR A 153 7.24 8.30 9.15
C TYR A 153 6.28 9.22 8.39
N GLY A 154 5.74 10.24 9.07
CA GLY A 154 4.75 11.16 8.49
C GLY A 154 5.31 11.89 7.28
N SER A 155 6.53 12.44 7.36
CA SER A 155 7.16 13.12 6.22
C SER A 155 7.41 12.18 5.05
N SER A 156 7.83 10.91 5.29
CA SER A 156 8.01 9.92 4.22
C SER A 156 6.69 9.60 3.50
N LYS A 157 5.59 9.48 4.25
CA LYS A 157 4.26 9.22 3.69
C LYS A 157 3.64 10.45 3.02
N SER A 158 3.94 11.66 3.52
CA SER A 158 3.53 12.91 2.86
C SER A 158 4.23 13.09 1.52
N ALA A 159 5.53 12.84 1.44
CA ALA A 159 6.28 12.86 0.20
C ALA A 159 5.71 11.85 -0.81
N LEU A 160 5.43 10.62 -0.35
CA LEU A 160 4.81 9.58 -1.19
C LEU A 160 3.40 10.00 -1.66
N SER A 161 2.59 10.63 -0.79
CA SER A 161 1.25 11.13 -1.14
C SER A 161 1.31 12.20 -2.23
N SER A 162 2.30 13.09 -2.18
CA SER A 162 2.52 14.09 -3.23
C SER A 162 2.83 13.43 -4.57
N MET A 163 3.66 12.38 -4.60
CA MET A 163 4.02 11.67 -5.84
C MET A 163 2.83 11.01 -6.55
N VAL A 164 1.75 10.70 -5.83
CA VAL A 164 0.52 10.17 -6.45
C VAL A 164 -0.01 11.10 -7.54
N GLN A 165 -0.02 12.41 -7.30
CA GLN A 165 -0.53 13.40 -8.24
C GLN A 165 0.39 13.54 -9.47
N TYR A 166 1.71 13.57 -9.27
CA TYR A 166 2.67 13.62 -10.37
C TYR A 166 2.54 12.40 -11.28
N PHE A 167 2.56 11.19 -10.71
CA PHE A 167 2.38 9.97 -11.49
C PHE A 167 1.02 9.91 -12.18
N ALA A 168 -0.05 10.39 -11.56
CA ALA A 168 -1.36 10.41 -12.18
C ALA A 168 -1.37 11.25 -13.46
N ILE A 169 -0.76 12.43 -13.45
CA ILE A 169 -0.67 13.32 -14.62
C ILE A 169 0.27 12.77 -15.69
N GLU A 170 1.45 12.30 -15.29
CA GLU A 170 2.47 11.81 -16.23
C GLU A 170 2.06 10.48 -16.90
N LEU A 171 1.26 9.65 -16.22
CA LEU A 171 0.84 8.35 -16.76
C LEU A 171 -0.54 8.38 -17.42
N ALA A 172 -1.31 9.45 -17.25
CA ALA A 172 -2.62 9.62 -17.90
C ALA A 172 -2.60 9.46 -19.43
N PRO A 173 -1.59 9.96 -20.19
CA PRO A 173 -1.49 9.71 -21.63
C PRO A 173 -1.39 8.23 -22.00
N LYS A 174 -0.93 7.38 -21.08
CA LYS A 174 -0.88 5.90 -21.23
C LYS A 174 -2.15 5.22 -20.75
N LYS A 175 -3.18 6.00 -20.36
CA LYS A 175 -4.43 5.52 -19.74
C LYS A 175 -4.19 4.74 -18.43
N ILE A 176 -3.15 5.08 -17.68
CA ILE A 176 -2.83 4.49 -16.38
C ILE A 176 -3.34 5.45 -15.30
N ARG A 177 -4.16 4.94 -14.38
CA ARG A 177 -4.65 5.69 -13.23
C ARG A 177 -3.70 5.47 -12.05
N VAL A 178 -3.47 6.51 -11.25
CA VAL A 178 -2.67 6.43 -10.03
C VAL A 178 -3.42 7.13 -8.91
N ASN A 179 -3.71 6.40 -7.83
CA ASN A 179 -4.42 6.92 -6.68
C ASN A 179 -3.76 6.47 -5.37
N GLY A 180 -3.97 7.24 -4.32
CA GLY A 180 -3.56 6.92 -2.97
C GLY A 180 -4.72 6.43 -2.11
N ILE A 181 -4.43 5.63 -1.11
CA ILE A 181 -5.28 5.44 0.06
C ILE A 181 -4.54 5.97 1.27
N CYS A 182 -5.22 6.78 2.08
CA CYS A 182 -4.72 7.35 3.33
C CYS A 182 -5.41 6.66 4.52
N PRO A 183 -4.90 5.53 5.02
CA PRO A 183 -5.49 4.89 6.18
C PRO A 183 -5.31 5.70 7.45
N GLY A 184 -6.28 5.58 8.38
CA GLY A 184 -6.08 5.83 9.79
C GLY A 184 -5.30 4.69 10.46
N MET A 185 -5.47 4.51 11.78
CA MET A 185 -4.93 3.34 12.46
C MET A 185 -5.68 2.08 12.02
N VAL A 186 -4.91 1.07 11.59
CA VAL A 186 -5.42 -0.23 11.12
C VAL A 186 -4.78 -1.34 11.94
N GLU A 187 -5.56 -2.30 12.39
CA GLU A 187 -5.11 -3.43 13.21
C GLU A 187 -4.18 -4.36 12.41
N THR A 188 -2.90 -4.06 12.48
CA THR A 188 -1.82 -4.76 11.77
C THR A 188 -0.62 -4.89 12.70
N PRO A 189 0.32 -5.79 12.42
CA PRO A 189 1.57 -5.88 13.19
C PRO A 189 2.38 -4.57 13.21
N LEU A 190 2.07 -3.62 12.33
CA LEU A 190 2.75 -2.32 12.28
C LEU A 190 2.45 -1.47 13.50
N ILE A 191 1.22 -1.48 14.04
CA ILE A 191 0.81 -0.64 15.17
C ILE A 191 1.14 -1.27 16.52
N TYR A 192 1.18 -2.60 16.63
CA TYR A 192 1.44 -3.33 17.87
C TYR A 192 2.93 -3.59 18.10
N ARG A 193 3.75 -2.54 18.12
CA ARG A 193 5.20 -2.66 18.31
C ARG A 193 5.68 -2.41 19.76
N GLY A 194 4.79 -2.58 20.73
CA GLY A 194 5.14 -2.60 22.15
C GLY A 194 5.43 -1.24 22.79
N THR A 195 4.97 -0.14 22.18
CA THR A 195 5.15 1.21 22.74
C THR A 195 3.96 1.70 23.59
N LEU A 196 2.81 1.06 23.48
CA LEU A 196 1.59 1.45 24.17
C LEU A 196 1.01 0.27 24.97
N THR A 197 0.35 0.58 26.09
CA THR A 197 -0.44 -0.38 26.86
C THR A 197 -1.80 -0.63 26.18
N GLN A 198 -2.47 -1.72 26.55
CA GLN A 198 -3.82 -2.01 26.05
C GLN A 198 -4.80 -0.86 26.35
N GLU A 199 -4.74 -0.30 27.54
CA GLU A 199 -5.57 0.84 27.97
C GLU A 199 -5.33 2.08 27.07
N GLN A 200 -4.09 2.34 26.70
CA GLN A 200 -3.76 3.44 25.79
C GLN A 200 -4.32 3.20 24.39
N TYR A 201 -4.26 1.95 23.88
CA TYR A 201 -4.91 1.59 22.62
C TYR A 201 -6.43 1.77 22.69
N ASP A 202 -7.08 1.35 23.77
CA ASP A 202 -8.54 1.44 23.94
C ASP A 202 -8.99 2.90 24.06
N THR A 203 -8.21 3.71 24.77
CA THR A 203 -8.42 5.17 24.86
C THR A 203 -8.30 5.84 23.49
N ASP A 204 -7.28 5.49 22.68
CA ASP A 204 -7.14 6.04 21.35
C ASP A 204 -8.24 5.55 20.38
N LYS A 205 -8.64 4.26 20.45
CA LYS A 205 -9.80 3.73 19.70
C LYS A 205 -11.09 4.49 19.99
N ALA A 206 -11.33 4.85 21.25
CA ALA A 206 -12.51 5.60 21.67
C ALA A 206 -12.59 7.01 21.05
N GLN A 207 -11.45 7.56 20.60
CA GLN A 207 -11.41 8.85 19.92
C GLN A 207 -11.95 8.80 18.48
N TYR A 208 -11.94 7.64 17.85
CA TYR A 208 -12.47 7.48 16.49
C TYR A 208 -14.00 7.63 16.50
N PRO A 209 -14.60 8.37 15.56
CA PRO A 209 -16.06 8.43 15.43
C PRO A 209 -16.71 7.05 15.35
N LEU A 210 -16.11 6.11 14.60
CA LEU A 210 -16.59 4.73 14.48
C LEU A 210 -16.16 3.82 15.65
N LYS A 211 -15.53 4.36 16.71
CA LYS A 211 -15.17 3.67 17.96
C LYS A 211 -14.31 2.42 17.81
N ARG A 212 -13.58 2.32 16.70
CA ARG A 212 -12.63 1.23 16.45
C ARG A 212 -11.49 1.69 15.55
N TYR A 213 -10.41 0.96 15.54
CA TYR A 213 -9.45 1.00 14.44
C TYR A 213 -10.03 0.32 13.20
N GLY A 214 -9.49 0.65 12.04
CA GLY A 214 -9.78 -0.09 10.81
C GLY A 214 -9.23 -1.51 10.87
N GLN A 215 -9.90 -2.41 10.17
CA GLN A 215 -9.38 -3.75 9.89
C GLN A 215 -8.66 -3.72 8.53
N PRO A 216 -7.69 -4.60 8.25
CA PRO A 216 -7.04 -4.68 6.95
C PRO A 216 -8.03 -4.76 5.78
N VAL A 217 -9.16 -5.44 5.96
CA VAL A 217 -10.23 -5.56 4.96
C VAL A 217 -10.91 -4.23 4.64
N ASP A 218 -11.03 -3.30 5.61
CA ASP A 218 -11.59 -1.97 5.34
C ASP A 218 -10.75 -1.23 4.29
N ILE A 219 -9.43 -1.42 4.34
CA ILE A 219 -8.50 -0.82 3.38
C ILE A 219 -8.47 -1.60 2.06
N ALA A 220 -8.47 -2.94 2.12
CA ALA A 220 -8.48 -3.80 0.94
C ALA A 220 -9.70 -3.53 0.04
N ASN A 221 -10.87 -3.27 0.60
CA ASN A 221 -12.07 -2.89 -0.15
C ASN A 221 -11.88 -1.57 -0.92
N GLY A 222 -11.23 -0.58 -0.30
CA GLY A 222 -10.85 0.67 -0.98
C GLY A 222 -9.83 0.43 -2.11
N VAL A 223 -8.89 -0.49 -1.91
CA VAL A 223 -7.93 -0.89 -2.96
C VAL A 223 -8.67 -1.55 -4.13
N ILE A 224 -9.59 -2.49 -3.88
CA ILE A 224 -10.40 -3.13 -4.92
C ILE A 224 -11.18 -2.08 -5.72
N TYR A 225 -11.83 -1.12 -5.05
CA TYR A 225 -12.49 -0.02 -5.74
C TYR A 225 -11.56 0.70 -6.70
N LEU A 226 -10.36 1.10 -6.23
CA LEU A 226 -9.40 1.84 -7.05
C LEU A 226 -8.75 0.99 -8.15
N LEU A 227 -8.64 -0.33 -8.00
CA LEU A 227 -8.13 -1.25 -9.02
C LEU A 227 -9.18 -1.57 -10.09
N SER A 228 -10.46 -1.51 -9.73
CA SER A 228 -11.58 -1.94 -10.57
C SER A 228 -12.04 -0.86 -11.55
N ASP A 229 -12.95 -1.24 -12.43
CA ASP A 229 -13.56 -0.34 -13.41
C ASP A 229 -14.57 0.62 -12.75
N ALA A 230 -15.01 0.34 -11.50
CA ALA A 230 -15.85 1.24 -10.71
C ALA A 230 -15.18 2.61 -10.46
N SER A 231 -13.86 2.70 -10.56
CA SER A 231 -13.09 3.93 -10.42
C SER A 231 -12.45 4.43 -11.72
N SER A 232 -13.02 4.07 -12.88
CA SER A 232 -12.45 4.38 -14.22
C SER A 232 -12.22 5.88 -14.46
N TRP A 233 -12.94 6.76 -13.75
CA TRP A 233 -12.81 8.23 -13.83
C TRP A 233 -12.11 8.85 -12.61
N VAL A 234 -11.36 8.02 -11.82
CA VAL A 234 -10.65 8.47 -10.61
C VAL A 234 -9.15 8.31 -10.82
N THR A 235 -8.41 9.43 -10.84
CA THR A 235 -6.95 9.46 -10.84
C THR A 235 -6.43 10.69 -10.10
N GLY A 236 -5.24 10.61 -9.51
CA GLY A 236 -4.62 11.69 -8.74
C GLY A 236 -5.24 11.93 -7.37
N GLN A 237 -6.15 11.06 -6.92
CA GLN A 237 -6.86 11.23 -5.66
C GLN A 237 -6.20 10.44 -4.52
N SER A 238 -6.38 10.94 -3.30
CA SER A 238 -6.00 10.24 -2.06
C SER A 238 -7.27 10.01 -1.24
N LEU A 239 -7.79 8.79 -1.30
CA LEU A 239 -8.98 8.37 -0.57
C LEU A 239 -8.63 8.15 0.92
N VAL A 240 -9.23 8.92 1.79
CA VAL A 240 -9.08 8.77 3.24
C VAL A 240 -10.01 7.66 3.73
N ILE A 241 -9.45 6.68 4.45
CA ILE A 241 -10.19 5.58 5.10
C ILE A 241 -9.69 5.50 6.55
N ASP A 242 -10.31 6.23 7.45
CA ASP A 242 -9.77 6.52 8.78
C ASP A 242 -10.79 6.50 9.92
N GLY A 243 -11.99 5.96 9.70
CA GLY A 243 -13.05 5.91 10.71
C GLY A 243 -13.52 7.30 11.17
N GLY A 244 -13.26 8.34 10.36
CA GLY A 244 -13.69 9.71 10.60
C GLY A 244 -12.77 10.52 11.53
N ILE A 245 -11.60 10.00 11.93
CA ILE A 245 -10.72 10.69 12.90
C ILE A 245 -10.21 12.05 12.39
N THR A 246 -10.11 12.24 11.08
CA THR A 246 -9.68 13.52 10.49
C THR A 246 -10.83 14.43 10.05
N ALA A 247 -12.08 14.01 10.26
CA ALA A 247 -13.27 14.82 9.97
C ALA A 247 -13.73 15.69 11.17
N LYS A 248 -12.99 15.62 12.30
CA LYS A 248 -13.26 16.41 13.52
C LYS A 248 -12.64 17.79 13.42
#